data_727f5b17d3fc7baf52271b990af77ac2
#
_entry.id   727f5b17d3fc7baf52271b990af77ac2
#
_cell.length_a   1.000
_cell.length_b   1.000
_cell.length_c   1.000
_cell.angle_alpha   90.00
_cell.angle_beta   90.00
_cell.angle_gamma   90.00
#
_symmetry.space_group_name_H-M   'P 1'
#
loop_
_entity.id
_entity.type
_entity.pdbx_description
1 polymer ?
#
loop_
_entity_poly.entity_id
_entity_poly.type
_entity_poly.pdbx_seq_one_letter_code
_entity_poly.pdbx_strand_id
1 'polypeptide(L)'
;IKNVQLELTTDAGVFSKDNVDFGSDLLIKTFLKEHPPGPSKTIADVGCGYGPIGLAIGKASPHHQITMLDINNRALALAEMNKTKNQVDNVTIIESDCLSAVNHQCFDYILTNPPIRAGKDIVHRIFEQAFDRLKTTGELYVVIQKKQGMPSAKKKIEELFGNVEIIAKSKGY
;
A
#
# COMPACT_ATOMS: atom_id res chain seq x y z
N ILE A 1 -13.31 6.48 13.87
CA ILE A 1 -12.82 5.54 12.86
C ILE A 1 -13.97 4.64 12.47
N LYS A 2 -14.26 4.57 11.19
CA LYS A 2 -15.30 3.69 10.69
C LYS A 2 -14.81 2.26 10.69
N ASN A 3 -15.64 1.34 11.11
CA ASN A 3 -15.39 -0.07 10.92
C ASN A 3 -15.60 -0.40 9.45
N VAL A 4 -14.59 -0.94 8.82
CA VAL A 4 -14.65 -1.38 7.43
C VAL A 4 -14.67 -2.89 7.40
N GLN A 5 -15.69 -3.46 6.78
CA GLN A 5 -15.76 -4.91 6.58
C GLN A 5 -15.60 -5.22 5.11
N LEU A 6 -14.67 -6.12 4.83
CA LEU A 6 -14.39 -6.61 3.48
C LEU A 6 -14.49 -8.13 3.46
N GLU A 7 -15.08 -8.65 2.41
CA GLU A 7 -14.99 -10.07 2.09
C GLU A 7 -13.90 -10.24 1.04
N LEU A 8 -12.81 -10.92 1.40
CA LEU A 8 -11.65 -11.04 0.53
C LEU A 8 -11.42 -12.50 0.13
N THR A 9 -11.22 -12.72 -1.16
CA THR A 9 -10.81 -14.01 -1.70
C THR A 9 -9.30 -14.01 -1.85
N THR A 10 -8.64 -15.05 -1.36
CA THR A 10 -7.20 -15.23 -1.45
C THR A 10 -6.85 -16.56 -2.11
N ASP A 11 -5.56 -16.76 -2.40
CA ASP A 11 -5.07 -17.97 -3.06
C ASP A 11 -3.67 -18.30 -2.54
N ALA A 12 -3.29 -19.57 -2.63
CA ALA A 12 -2.01 -20.08 -2.16
C ALA A 12 -0.80 -19.36 -2.79
N GLY A 13 -0.96 -18.82 -4.00
CA GLY A 13 0.11 -18.10 -4.68
C GLY A 13 0.19 -16.62 -4.33
N VAL A 14 -0.63 -16.16 -3.39
CA VAL A 14 -0.73 -14.75 -3.03
C VAL A 14 -0.37 -14.58 -1.58
N PHE A 15 0.36 -13.48 -1.29
CA PHE A 15 0.80 -13.13 0.05
C PHE A 15 -0.39 -13.08 1.02
N SER A 16 -0.20 -13.64 2.23
CA SER A 16 -1.21 -13.67 3.30
C SER A 16 -2.55 -14.28 2.89
N LYS A 17 -2.49 -15.45 2.27
CA LYS A 17 -3.69 -16.10 1.70
C LYS A 17 -4.82 -16.39 2.69
N ASP A 18 -4.52 -16.60 3.97
CA ASP A 18 -5.51 -17.01 4.95
C ASP A 18 -6.15 -15.84 5.70
N ASN A 19 -5.39 -14.73 5.85
CA ASN A 19 -5.81 -13.56 6.61
C ASN A 19 -5.18 -12.33 6.00
N VAL A 20 -5.78 -11.17 6.26
CA VAL A 20 -5.06 -9.90 6.12
C VAL A 20 -3.97 -9.93 7.18
N ASP A 21 -2.71 -9.82 6.79
CA ASP A 21 -1.60 -9.90 7.74
C ASP A 21 -1.59 -8.69 8.69
N PHE A 22 -0.85 -8.85 9.79
CA PHE A 22 -0.79 -7.79 10.80
C PHE A 22 -0.19 -6.49 10.26
N GLY A 23 0.77 -6.60 9.35
CA GLY A 23 1.39 -5.42 8.74
C GLY A 23 0.39 -4.62 7.93
N SER A 24 -0.36 -5.29 7.06
CA SER A 24 -1.40 -4.63 6.27
C SER A 24 -2.49 -4.01 7.14
N ASP A 25 -2.93 -4.73 8.16
CA ASP A 25 -3.94 -4.23 9.10
C ASP A 25 -3.44 -3.00 9.86
N LEU A 26 -2.21 -3.04 10.34
CA LEU A 26 -1.59 -1.90 11.02
C LEU A 26 -1.51 -0.68 10.10
N LEU A 27 -1.11 -0.88 8.86
CA LEU A 27 -0.99 0.19 7.87
C LEU A 27 -2.36 0.82 7.59
N ILE A 28 -3.38 0.01 7.35
CA ILE A 28 -4.75 0.48 7.10
C ILE A 28 -5.25 1.33 8.27
N LYS A 29 -5.16 0.80 9.48
CA LYS A 29 -5.65 1.49 10.68
C LYS A 29 -4.91 2.79 10.94
N THR A 30 -3.59 2.78 10.77
CA THR A 30 -2.75 3.96 10.99
C THR A 30 -3.08 5.03 9.97
N PHE A 31 -3.18 4.66 8.70
CA PHE A 31 -3.49 5.62 7.65
C PHE A 31 -4.87 6.26 7.87
N LEU A 32 -5.88 5.47 8.17
CA LEU A 32 -7.24 5.98 8.38
C LEU A 32 -7.33 6.87 9.61
N LYS A 33 -6.53 6.59 10.64
CA LYS A 33 -6.45 7.42 11.84
C LYS A 33 -5.82 8.78 11.54
N GLU A 34 -4.72 8.78 10.75
CA GLU A 34 -4.00 10.01 10.39
C GLU A 34 -4.79 10.86 9.38
N HIS A 35 -5.66 10.23 8.60
CA HIS A 35 -6.39 10.90 7.52
C HIS A 35 -7.89 10.66 7.64
N PRO A 36 -8.56 11.32 8.61
CA PRO A 36 -10.02 11.26 8.71
C PRO A 36 -10.68 11.86 7.47
N PRO A 37 -11.99 11.64 7.27
CA PRO A 37 -12.69 12.14 6.08
C PRO A 37 -12.41 13.63 5.83
N GLY A 38 -12.07 13.94 4.59
CA GLY A 38 -11.66 15.29 4.18
C GLY A 38 -11.58 15.41 2.67
N PRO A 39 -10.75 16.31 2.15
CA PRO A 39 -10.64 16.50 0.70
C PRO A 39 -10.19 15.24 -0.03
N SER A 40 -10.62 15.13 -1.29
CA SER A 40 -10.22 14.02 -2.16
C SER A 40 -8.72 14.02 -2.39
N LYS A 41 -8.10 12.85 -2.25
CA LYS A 41 -6.67 12.63 -2.46
C LYS A 41 -6.43 11.49 -3.43
N THR A 42 -5.27 11.50 -4.07
CA THR A 42 -4.83 10.42 -4.94
C THR A 42 -3.84 9.55 -4.19
N ILE A 43 -4.10 8.25 -4.16
CA ILE A 43 -3.36 7.29 -3.34
C ILE A 43 -2.92 6.12 -4.20
N ALA A 44 -1.68 5.65 -4.01
CA ALA A 44 -1.20 4.43 -4.62
C ALA A 44 -0.96 3.36 -3.55
N ASP A 45 -1.33 2.13 -3.87
CA ASP A 45 -1.08 0.93 -3.06
C ASP A 45 -0.14 0.04 -3.87
N VAL A 46 1.15 0.03 -3.52
CA VAL A 46 2.20 -0.65 -4.27
C VAL A 46 2.43 -2.06 -3.74
N GLY A 47 2.38 -3.04 -4.64
CA GLY A 47 2.42 -4.45 -4.25
C GLY A 47 1.12 -4.85 -3.59
N CYS A 48 0.02 -4.50 -4.22
CA CYS A 48 -1.31 -4.57 -3.61
C CYS A 48 -1.81 -5.99 -3.31
N GLY A 49 -1.24 -7.00 -3.96
CA GLY A 49 -1.70 -8.37 -3.80
C GLY A 49 -3.18 -8.53 -4.16
N TYR A 50 -3.91 -9.24 -3.32
CA TYR A 50 -5.35 -9.46 -3.54
C TYR A 50 -6.23 -8.29 -3.08
N GLY A 51 -5.62 -7.20 -2.58
CA GLY A 51 -6.29 -5.92 -2.40
C GLY A 51 -6.64 -5.44 -1.00
N PRO A 52 -6.10 -6.01 0.08
CA PRO A 52 -6.57 -5.65 1.43
C PRO A 52 -6.40 -4.17 1.77
N ILE A 53 -5.26 -3.57 1.45
CA ILE A 53 -4.98 -2.18 1.81
C ILE A 53 -5.82 -1.22 0.98
N GLY A 54 -5.66 -1.28 -0.34
CA GLY A 54 -6.34 -0.34 -1.24
C GLY A 54 -7.85 -0.42 -1.18
N LEU A 55 -8.40 -1.64 -1.08
CA LEU A 55 -9.85 -1.82 -1.00
C LEU A 55 -10.42 -1.38 0.33
N ALA A 56 -9.71 -1.63 1.44
CA ALA A 56 -10.16 -1.16 2.76
C ALA A 56 -10.21 0.37 2.81
N ILE A 57 -9.16 1.03 2.33
CA ILE A 57 -9.10 2.49 2.30
C ILE A 57 -10.12 3.05 1.32
N GLY A 58 -10.27 2.45 0.15
CA GLY A 58 -11.25 2.87 -0.83
C GLY A 58 -12.68 2.79 -0.31
N LYS A 59 -13.00 1.72 0.41
CA LYS A 59 -14.33 1.54 0.99
C LYS A 59 -14.58 2.51 2.14
N ALA A 60 -13.57 2.72 2.99
CA ALA A 60 -13.68 3.64 4.13
C ALA A 60 -13.73 5.10 3.70
N SER A 61 -13.08 5.44 2.59
CA SER A 61 -12.92 6.81 2.12
C SER A 61 -13.30 6.91 0.64
N PRO A 62 -14.59 6.83 0.31
CA PRO A 62 -15.03 6.77 -1.10
C PRO A 62 -14.72 8.01 -1.92
N HIS A 63 -14.34 9.11 -1.28
CA HIS A 63 -13.95 10.35 -1.96
C HIS A 63 -12.52 10.34 -2.49
N HIS A 64 -11.68 9.39 -2.06
CA HIS A 64 -10.31 9.28 -2.57
C HIS A 64 -10.27 8.50 -3.89
N GLN A 65 -9.24 8.74 -4.68
CA GLN A 65 -8.94 7.99 -5.90
C GLN A 65 -7.73 7.10 -5.61
N ILE A 66 -7.91 5.79 -5.70
CA ILE A 66 -6.87 4.84 -5.33
C ILE A 66 -6.44 4.02 -6.54
N THR A 67 -5.13 3.92 -6.74
CA THR A 67 -4.53 3.07 -7.76
C THR A 67 -3.79 1.93 -7.06
N MET A 68 -4.19 0.71 -7.35
CA MET A 68 -3.57 -0.49 -6.80
C MET A 68 -2.67 -1.11 -7.87
N LEU A 69 -1.42 -1.41 -7.51
CA LEU A 69 -0.41 -1.87 -8.47
C LEU A 69 0.25 -3.16 -7.98
N ASP A 70 0.39 -4.11 -8.90
CA ASP A 70 1.13 -5.35 -8.63
C ASP A 70 1.65 -5.91 -9.96
N ILE A 71 2.74 -6.65 -9.90
CA ILE A 71 3.30 -7.35 -11.07
C ILE A 71 2.69 -8.74 -11.25
N ASN A 72 2.08 -9.28 -10.23
CA ASN A 72 1.55 -10.65 -10.21
C ASN A 72 0.12 -10.67 -10.76
N ASN A 73 -0.06 -11.23 -11.95
CA ASN A 73 -1.36 -11.31 -12.63
C ASN A 73 -2.42 -12.05 -11.82
N ARG A 74 -2.03 -13.07 -11.08
CA ARG A 74 -2.94 -13.85 -10.24
C ARG A 74 -3.48 -13.00 -9.09
N ALA A 75 -2.60 -12.21 -8.47
CA ALA A 75 -3.00 -11.28 -7.43
C ALA A 75 -3.94 -10.20 -7.99
N LEU A 76 -3.64 -9.67 -9.17
CA LEU A 76 -4.49 -8.68 -9.82
C LEU A 76 -5.89 -9.22 -10.12
N ALA A 77 -5.99 -10.46 -10.58
CA ALA A 77 -7.29 -11.10 -10.82
C ALA A 77 -8.11 -11.20 -9.53
N LEU A 78 -7.46 -11.59 -8.43
CA LEU A 78 -8.11 -11.64 -7.12
C LEU A 78 -8.53 -10.26 -6.63
N ALA A 79 -7.68 -9.25 -6.84
CA ALA A 79 -7.98 -7.87 -6.47
C ALA A 79 -9.21 -7.36 -7.23
N GLU A 80 -9.33 -7.67 -8.53
CA GLU A 80 -10.51 -7.30 -9.31
C GLU A 80 -11.77 -7.99 -8.80
N MET A 81 -11.70 -9.27 -8.47
CA MET A 81 -12.81 -10.00 -7.87
C MET A 81 -13.24 -9.37 -6.55
N ASN A 82 -12.28 -9.06 -5.71
CA ASN A 82 -12.53 -8.47 -4.39
C ASN A 82 -13.10 -7.06 -4.50
N LYS A 83 -12.65 -6.28 -5.48
CA LYS A 83 -13.19 -4.97 -5.77
C LYS A 83 -14.69 -5.06 -6.10
N THR A 84 -15.05 -5.95 -7.01
CA THR A 84 -16.44 -6.16 -7.42
C THR A 84 -17.30 -6.68 -6.26
N LYS A 85 -16.78 -7.67 -5.54
CA LYS A 85 -17.48 -8.29 -4.41
C LYS A 85 -17.83 -7.30 -3.31
N ASN A 86 -16.94 -6.33 -3.07
CA ASN A 86 -17.11 -5.33 -2.02
C ASN A 86 -17.67 -4.00 -2.53
N GLN A 87 -17.99 -3.92 -3.82
CA GLN A 87 -18.59 -2.74 -4.44
C GLN A 87 -17.76 -1.46 -4.22
N VAL A 88 -16.46 -1.56 -4.47
CA VAL A 88 -15.54 -0.43 -4.31
C VAL A 88 -15.31 0.21 -5.68
N ASP A 89 -15.83 1.42 -5.88
CA ASP A 89 -15.84 2.09 -7.19
C ASP A 89 -14.68 3.04 -7.43
N ASN A 90 -14.01 3.48 -6.37
CA ASN A 90 -12.96 4.49 -6.44
C ASN A 90 -11.55 3.92 -6.51
N VAL A 91 -11.43 2.68 -6.96
CA VAL A 91 -10.15 1.97 -7.07
C VAL A 91 -9.91 1.54 -8.51
N THR A 92 -8.71 1.80 -9.02
CA THR A 92 -8.23 1.31 -10.31
C THR A 92 -7.09 0.32 -10.04
N ILE A 93 -7.11 -0.82 -10.71
CA ILE A 93 -6.13 -1.88 -10.52
C ILE A 93 -5.28 -2.01 -11.78
N ILE A 94 -3.96 -1.91 -11.66
CA ILE A 94 -3.04 -1.91 -12.81
C ILE A 94 -1.89 -2.89 -12.59
N GLU A 95 -1.51 -3.57 -13.68
CA GLU A 95 -0.26 -4.33 -13.70
C GLU A 95 0.91 -3.35 -13.79
N SER A 96 1.87 -3.47 -12.86
CA SER A 96 3.02 -2.58 -12.82
C SER A 96 4.20 -3.23 -12.12
N ASP A 97 5.37 -3.07 -12.68
CA ASP A 97 6.61 -3.38 -11.97
C ASP A 97 6.88 -2.21 -11.02
N CYS A 98 6.59 -2.42 -9.74
CA CYS A 98 6.60 -1.36 -8.73
C CYS A 98 5.68 -0.21 -9.17
N LEU A 99 6.20 0.98 -9.37
CA LEU A 99 5.44 2.17 -9.80
C LEU A 99 5.74 2.58 -11.23
N SER A 100 6.39 1.72 -12.02
CA SER A 100 6.83 2.08 -13.36
C SER A 100 5.69 2.42 -14.31
N ALA A 101 4.47 1.93 -14.07
CA ALA A 101 3.31 2.17 -14.93
C ALA A 101 2.60 3.50 -14.67
N VAL A 102 3.01 4.27 -13.65
CA VAL A 102 2.36 5.53 -13.29
C VAL A 102 3.30 6.72 -13.42
N ASN A 103 2.72 7.93 -13.48
CA ASN A 103 3.42 9.17 -13.81
C ASN A 103 4.11 9.80 -12.60
N HIS A 104 5.03 10.74 -12.88
CA HIS A 104 5.70 11.57 -11.87
C HIS A 104 4.71 12.44 -11.11
N GLN A 105 5.00 12.70 -9.84
CA GLN A 105 4.27 13.66 -9.00
C GLN A 105 2.76 13.53 -9.11
N CYS A 106 2.28 12.29 -9.11
CA CYS A 106 0.88 11.97 -9.34
C CYS A 106 0.08 11.75 -8.06
N PHE A 107 0.75 11.35 -6.97
CA PHE A 107 0.07 10.88 -5.77
C PHE A 107 0.29 11.78 -4.56
N ASP A 108 -0.77 11.94 -3.77
CA ASP A 108 -0.69 12.57 -2.45
C ASP A 108 -0.10 11.61 -1.43
N TYR A 109 -0.46 10.33 -1.52
CA TYR A 109 0.03 9.28 -0.62
C TYR A 109 0.39 8.04 -1.40
N ILE A 110 1.48 7.40 -1.00
CA ILE A 110 1.85 6.07 -1.49
C ILE A 110 1.99 5.17 -0.28
N LEU A 111 1.28 4.03 -0.32
CA LEU A 111 1.30 3.04 0.74
C LEU A 111 1.90 1.75 0.22
N THR A 112 2.71 1.10 1.06
CA THR A 112 3.24 -0.20 0.71
C THR A 112 3.53 -1.06 1.93
N ASN A 113 3.14 -2.33 1.81
CA ASN A 113 3.65 -3.42 2.63
C ASN A 113 4.60 -4.15 1.68
N PRO A 114 5.89 -3.78 1.67
CA PRO A 114 6.77 -4.20 0.58
C PRO A 114 7.04 -5.70 0.58
N PRO A 115 7.23 -6.30 -0.61
CA PRO A 115 7.48 -7.73 -0.73
C PRO A 115 8.93 -8.07 -0.33
N ILE A 116 9.18 -8.23 0.96
CA ILE A 116 10.52 -8.48 1.50
C ILE A 116 11.19 -9.69 0.84
N ARG A 117 10.39 -10.71 0.48
CA ARG A 117 10.90 -11.92 -0.18
C ARG A 117 11.46 -11.66 -1.58
N ALA A 118 11.03 -10.60 -2.22
CA ALA A 118 11.52 -10.21 -3.55
C ALA A 118 12.94 -9.64 -3.50
N GLY A 119 13.43 -9.30 -2.31
CA GLY A 119 14.78 -8.83 -2.09
C GLY A 119 14.89 -7.34 -1.88
N LYS A 120 16.02 -6.95 -1.33
CA LYS A 120 16.32 -5.56 -0.98
C LYS A 120 16.24 -4.62 -2.18
N ASP A 121 16.71 -5.07 -3.35
CA ASP A 121 16.74 -4.23 -4.55
C ASP A 121 15.34 -3.82 -5.00
N ILE A 122 14.37 -4.74 -4.93
CA ILE A 122 12.98 -4.45 -5.27
C ILE A 122 12.37 -3.48 -4.26
N VAL A 123 12.59 -3.73 -2.98
CA VAL A 123 12.08 -2.86 -1.91
C VAL A 123 12.64 -1.44 -2.06
N HIS A 124 13.94 -1.31 -2.29
CA HIS A 124 14.56 0.00 -2.48
C HIS A 124 14.10 0.69 -3.76
N ARG A 125 13.82 -0.08 -4.83
CA ARG A 125 13.25 0.49 -6.06
C ARG A 125 11.88 1.09 -5.79
N ILE A 126 11.05 0.43 -4.99
CA ILE A 126 9.75 0.98 -4.60
C ILE A 126 9.94 2.34 -3.93
N PHE A 127 10.88 2.46 -3.00
CA PHE A 127 11.14 3.73 -2.32
C PHE A 127 11.63 4.82 -3.27
N GLU A 128 12.54 4.48 -4.16
CA GLU A 128 13.07 5.42 -5.15
C GLU A 128 11.97 5.92 -6.08
N GLN A 129 11.15 5.01 -6.59
CA GLN A 129 10.04 5.39 -7.46
C GLN A 129 8.95 6.15 -6.70
N ALA A 130 8.71 5.80 -5.44
CA ALA A 130 7.74 6.52 -4.61
C ALA A 130 8.15 7.98 -4.43
N PHE A 131 9.42 8.23 -4.19
CA PHE A 131 9.94 9.58 -4.07
C PHE A 131 9.63 10.40 -5.33
N ASP A 132 9.82 9.80 -6.49
CA ASP A 132 9.60 10.44 -7.79
C ASP A 132 8.11 10.63 -8.11
N ARG A 133 7.24 9.68 -7.73
CA ARG A 133 5.81 9.70 -8.07
C ARG A 133 4.95 10.47 -7.08
N LEU A 134 5.47 10.80 -5.91
CA LEU A 134 4.76 11.63 -4.96
C LEU A 134 4.76 13.09 -5.38
N LYS A 135 3.66 13.78 -5.10
CA LYS A 135 3.61 15.24 -5.18
C LYS A 135 4.57 15.82 -4.15
N THR A 136 4.94 17.10 -4.31
CA THR A 136 5.91 17.78 -3.42
C THR A 136 5.54 17.67 -1.94
N THR A 137 4.25 17.72 -1.61
CA THR A 137 3.77 17.62 -0.22
C THR A 137 3.28 16.22 0.12
N GLY A 138 3.51 15.25 -0.76
CA GLY A 138 3.03 13.89 -0.58
C GLY A 138 3.84 13.12 0.45
N GLU A 139 3.27 12.02 0.92
CA GLU A 139 3.86 11.18 1.95
C GLU A 139 3.87 9.71 1.56
N LEU A 140 4.96 9.03 1.92
CA LEU A 140 5.10 7.58 1.77
C LEU A 140 4.85 6.91 3.12
N TYR A 141 3.95 5.92 3.12
CA TYR A 141 3.66 5.08 4.28
C TYR A 141 4.16 3.67 4.02
N VAL A 142 5.01 3.17 4.89
CA VAL A 142 5.61 1.83 4.77
C VAL A 142 5.37 1.07 6.07
N VAL A 143 4.91 -0.18 5.95
CA VAL A 143 4.90 -1.10 7.07
C VAL A 143 5.94 -2.19 6.81
N ILE A 144 6.73 -2.53 7.82
CA ILE A 144 7.80 -3.49 7.67
C ILE A 144 8.12 -4.15 9.01
N GLN A 145 8.47 -5.45 8.99
CA GLN A 145 8.89 -6.13 10.19
C GLN A 145 10.29 -5.70 10.60
N LYS A 146 10.49 -5.46 11.90
CA LYS A 146 11.78 -5.05 12.44
C LYS A 146 12.90 -6.01 12.07
N LYS A 147 12.63 -7.32 12.15
CA LYS A 147 13.63 -8.36 11.90
C LYS A 147 13.86 -8.65 10.42
N GLN A 148 13.05 -8.06 9.52
CA GLN A 148 13.10 -8.37 8.10
C GLN A 148 13.46 -7.16 7.24
N GLY A 149 14.29 -6.25 7.76
CA GLY A 149 14.84 -5.19 6.95
C GLY A 149 14.47 -3.77 7.34
N MET A 150 13.86 -3.57 8.52
CA MET A 150 13.44 -2.22 8.94
C MET A 150 14.63 -1.25 9.02
N PRO A 151 15.81 -1.60 9.60
CA PRO A 151 16.91 -0.65 9.64
C PRO A 151 17.40 -0.22 8.25
N SER A 152 17.47 -1.14 7.30
CA SER A 152 17.86 -0.85 5.93
C SER A 152 16.83 0.03 5.23
N ALA A 153 15.55 -0.27 5.41
CA ALA A 153 14.45 0.52 4.83
C ALA A 153 14.46 1.93 5.38
N LYS A 154 14.58 2.09 6.69
CA LYS A 154 14.61 3.38 7.37
C LYS A 154 15.75 4.25 6.82
N LYS A 155 16.95 3.67 6.69
CA LYS A 155 18.11 4.35 6.16
C LYS A 155 17.88 4.82 4.73
N LYS A 156 17.35 3.95 3.87
CA LYS A 156 17.09 4.28 2.46
C LYS A 156 16.05 5.38 2.32
N ILE A 157 14.97 5.32 3.08
CA ILE A 157 13.92 6.34 3.07
C ILE A 157 14.48 7.69 3.51
N GLU A 158 15.29 7.69 4.58
CA GLU A 158 15.91 8.92 5.08
C GLU A 158 16.86 9.53 4.04
N GLU A 159 17.65 8.71 3.35
CA GLU A 159 18.52 9.19 2.28
C GLU A 159 17.75 9.84 1.14
N LEU A 160 16.61 9.25 0.75
CA LEU A 160 15.80 9.75 -0.37
C LEU A 160 14.97 10.99 0.00
N PHE A 161 14.31 10.94 1.15
CA PHE A 161 13.31 11.94 1.55
C PHE A 161 13.85 13.01 2.49
N GLY A 162 15.00 12.76 3.13
CA GLY A 162 15.56 13.67 4.12
C GLY A 162 14.95 13.52 5.51
N ASN A 163 13.92 12.71 5.66
CA ASN A 163 13.27 12.46 6.95
C ASN A 163 12.59 11.10 6.94
N VAL A 164 12.37 10.56 8.13
CA VAL A 164 11.61 9.33 8.36
C VAL A 164 11.10 9.35 9.80
N GLU A 165 9.87 8.91 10.00
CA GLU A 165 9.25 8.91 11.32
C GLU A 165 8.54 7.58 11.55
N ILE A 166 8.69 7.01 12.74
CA ILE A 166 7.97 5.80 13.14
C ILE A 166 6.70 6.27 13.85
N ILE A 167 5.54 6.01 13.24
CA ILE A 167 4.25 6.50 13.75
C ILE A 167 3.39 5.43 14.42
N ALA A 168 3.76 4.15 14.27
CA ALA A 168 3.05 3.05 14.91
C ALA A 168 3.94 1.81 15.00
N LYS A 169 3.70 1.00 16.04
CA LYS A 169 4.40 -0.28 16.23
C LYS A 169 3.40 -1.30 16.76
N SER A 170 3.44 -2.52 16.24
CA SER A 170 2.62 -3.62 16.74
C SER A 170 3.16 -4.95 16.26
N LYS A 171 3.27 -5.93 17.16
CA LYS A 171 3.64 -7.32 16.85
C LYS A 171 4.87 -7.46 15.94
N GLY A 172 5.90 -6.66 16.20
CA GLY A 172 7.15 -6.73 15.46
C GLY A 172 7.21 -5.90 14.19
N TYR A 173 6.14 -5.18 13.90
CA TYR A 173 6.12 -4.23 12.78
C TYR A 173 6.35 -2.81 13.25
#